data_74da2bbf50e818506c857d0c8c9af92d
#
_entry.id   74da2bbf50e818506c857d0c8c9af92d
#
_cell.length_a   1.000
_cell.length_b   1.000
_cell.length_c   1.000
_cell.angle_alpha   90.00
_cell.angle_beta   90.00
_cell.angle_gamma   90.00
#
_symmetry.space_group_name_H-M   'P 1'
#
loop_
_entity.id
_entity.type
_entity.pdbx_description
1 polymer ?
#
loop_
_entity_poly.entity_id
_entity_poly.type
_entity_poly.pdbx_seq_one_letter_code
_entity_poly.pdbx_strand_id
1 'polypeptide(L)'
;MKKKYTKTEKSWMYYDWANSAYSIIITTAVFPLYYKAVATDAGVSLAHSTAYLGYTVAIATFILAMIGPILGTIADYQGLKKKFFFAFFLLGSLSTISLAFVPGDNWFALLVLYTITAVGFHGANIFYDAFLVDVTTEDKMDDVSARGFGLGYIGSTIPFIISIAVILLAQQGVLPIDTSMASRIAFIITGIWWFSFTIPMLKHVVQQYGIEREPRLLAGSFRRLGLTFKEIRKYRTVFLFLLAYFFYIDGVGTIISMSTAYGTDLGIDATSLLIILFVTQVVAAPFAILYGRLAKKFSVKRMLYVGIFVYIGVCVYAFFLETTLDFWILAMLVASSQGGIQALSRSYYAQLVPKEKANEFFGFYNIFGKFASVMGPLLLGVTAQLTGSSAYGVFSLVILFIIGGTILYLVPKPESELAA
;
A
#
# COMPACT_ATOMS: atom_id res chain seq x y z
N MET A 1 5.73 -25.60 -19.68
CA MET A 1 5.78 -26.15 -18.30
C MET A 1 5.11 -25.19 -17.34
N LYS A 2 4.08 -25.62 -16.56
CA LYS A 2 3.50 -24.79 -15.49
C LYS A 2 4.57 -24.58 -14.43
N LYS A 3 5.01 -23.32 -14.18
CA LYS A 3 5.97 -22.99 -13.11
C LYS A 3 5.38 -23.45 -11.77
N LYS A 4 6.03 -24.41 -11.14
CA LYS A 4 5.62 -24.90 -9.81
C LYS A 4 6.20 -23.95 -8.77
N TYR A 5 5.32 -23.13 -8.13
CA TYR A 5 5.74 -22.30 -7.00
C TYR A 5 6.05 -23.16 -5.79
N THR A 6 7.11 -22.83 -5.08
CA THR A 6 7.46 -23.46 -3.81
C THR A 6 6.39 -23.16 -2.75
N LYS A 7 6.40 -23.92 -1.67
CA LYS A 7 5.50 -23.70 -0.53
C LYS A 7 5.78 -22.35 0.14
N THR A 8 7.05 -21.95 0.18
CA THR A 8 7.50 -20.68 0.72
C THR A 8 6.98 -19.49 -0.11
N GLU A 9 7.16 -19.54 -1.45
CA GLU A 9 6.65 -18.51 -2.36
C GLU A 9 5.13 -18.35 -2.23
N LYS A 10 4.38 -19.46 -2.20
CA LYS A 10 2.91 -19.42 -2.02
C LYS A 10 2.53 -18.81 -0.67
N SER A 11 3.20 -19.19 0.40
CA SER A 11 2.91 -18.72 1.74
C SER A 11 3.19 -17.21 1.89
N TRP A 12 4.21 -16.69 1.20
CA TRP A 12 4.49 -15.28 1.13
C TRP A 12 3.41 -14.54 0.33
N MET A 13 3.02 -15.02 -0.84
CA MET A 13 1.94 -14.43 -1.65
C MET A 13 0.58 -14.42 -0.91
N TYR A 14 0.31 -15.42 -0.05
CA TYR A 14 -0.91 -15.44 0.77
C TYR A 14 -0.96 -14.36 1.84
N TYR A 15 0.17 -13.72 2.17
CA TYR A 15 0.13 -12.57 3.05
C TYR A 15 -0.47 -11.33 2.37
N ASP A 16 -0.23 -11.10 1.07
CA ASP A 16 -0.93 -10.05 0.32
C ASP A 16 -2.45 -10.30 0.30
N TRP A 17 -2.88 -11.58 0.13
CA TRP A 17 -4.28 -11.97 0.28
C TRP A 17 -4.84 -11.61 1.67
N ALA A 18 -4.04 -11.79 2.71
CA ALA A 18 -4.44 -11.54 4.09
C ALA A 18 -4.57 -10.04 4.41
N ASN A 19 -3.50 -9.29 4.14
CA ASN A 19 -3.36 -7.91 4.62
C ASN A 19 -4.08 -6.87 3.76
N SER A 20 -4.36 -7.16 2.49
CA SER A 20 -5.06 -6.23 1.60
C SER A 20 -6.50 -5.93 2.05
N ALA A 21 -7.11 -6.80 2.85
CA ALA A 21 -8.39 -6.54 3.50
C ALA A 21 -8.33 -5.31 4.42
N TYR A 22 -7.22 -5.12 5.14
CA TYR A 22 -7.00 -3.94 5.96
C TYR A 22 -7.01 -2.66 5.12
N SER A 23 -6.31 -2.65 4.00
CA SER A 23 -6.22 -1.48 3.12
C SER A 23 -7.60 -1.01 2.65
N ILE A 24 -8.45 -1.92 2.18
CA ILE A 24 -9.75 -1.53 1.62
C ILE A 24 -10.76 -1.23 2.73
N ILE A 25 -10.86 -2.05 3.78
CA ILE A 25 -11.90 -1.92 4.79
C ILE A 25 -11.53 -0.85 5.83
N ILE A 26 -10.31 -0.91 6.38
CA ILE A 26 -9.91 -0.01 7.46
C ILE A 26 -9.38 1.32 6.92
N THR A 27 -8.50 1.30 5.92
CA THR A 27 -7.89 2.56 5.47
C THR A 27 -8.82 3.36 4.58
N THR A 28 -9.61 2.70 3.70
CA THR A 28 -10.29 3.39 2.60
C THR A 28 -11.81 3.51 2.80
N ALA A 29 -12.51 2.44 3.23
CA ALA A 29 -13.97 2.39 3.12
C ALA A 29 -14.69 2.54 4.46
N VAL A 30 -14.57 1.57 5.37
CA VAL A 30 -15.49 1.46 6.53
C VAL A 30 -15.05 2.34 7.70
N PHE A 31 -13.78 2.28 8.11
CA PHE A 31 -13.34 3.03 9.29
C PHE A 31 -13.47 4.55 9.15
N PRO A 32 -13.10 5.19 8.03
CA PRO A 32 -13.26 6.65 7.90
C PRO A 32 -14.72 7.10 8.04
N LEU A 33 -15.66 6.35 7.47
CA LEU A 33 -17.09 6.64 7.56
C LEU A 33 -17.62 6.43 8.98
N TYR A 34 -17.28 5.30 9.60
CA TYR A 34 -17.65 4.99 10.98
C TYR A 34 -17.12 6.04 11.96
N TYR A 35 -15.83 6.36 11.88
CA TYR A 35 -15.21 7.38 12.73
C TYR A 35 -15.88 8.74 12.59
N LYS A 36 -16.15 9.18 11.35
CA LYS A 36 -16.83 10.46 11.11
C LYS A 36 -18.22 10.52 11.71
N ALA A 37 -19.00 9.45 11.61
CA ALA A 37 -20.30 9.33 12.24
C ALA A 37 -20.17 9.47 13.76
N VAL A 38 -19.32 8.68 14.41
CA VAL A 38 -19.08 8.73 15.86
C VAL A 38 -18.61 10.13 16.31
N ALA A 39 -17.69 10.75 15.57
CA ALA A 39 -17.19 12.09 15.90
C ALA A 39 -18.28 13.16 15.76
N THR A 40 -19.13 13.08 14.73
CA THR A 40 -20.24 14.00 14.51
C THR A 40 -21.30 13.86 15.60
N ASP A 41 -21.65 12.64 15.98
CA ASP A 41 -22.59 12.35 17.07
C ASP A 41 -22.07 12.89 18.42
N ALA A 42 -20.74 12.93 18.60
CA ALA A 42 -20.08 13.54 19.75
C ALA A 42 -19.92 15.07 19.65
N GLY A 43 -20.51 15.73 18.65
CA GLY A 43 -20.49 17.19 18.46
C GLY A 43 -19.25 17.73 17.74
N VAL A 44 -18.38 16.89 17.19
CA VAL A 44 -17.24 17.32 16.37
C VAL A 44 -17.72 17.68 14.97
N SER A 45 -17.39 18.87 14.47
CA SER A 45 -17.78 19.25 13.10
C SER A 45 -17.14 18.33 12.06
N LEU A 46 -17.80 18.18 10.91
CA LEU A 46 -17.32 17.34 9.82
C LEU A 46 -15.92 17.75 9.33
N ALA A 47 -15.64 19.05 9.28
CA ALA A 47 -14.34 19.57 8.91
C ALA A 47 -13.24 19.18 9.93
N HIS A 48 -13.53 19.33 11.23
CA HIS A 48 -12.58 18.94 12.28
C HIS A 48 -12.36 17.41 12.31
N SER A 49 -13.41 16.61 12.13
CA SER A 49 -13.26 15.15 12.10
C SER A 49 -12.36 14.70 10.94
N THR A 50 -12.51 15.31 9.76
CA THR A 50 -11.63 15.06 8.63
C THR A 50 -10.18 15.49 8.92
N ALA A 51 -9.97 16.65 9.52
CA ALA A 51 -8.64 17.12 9.91
C ALA A 51 -7.97 16.20 10.93
N TYR A 52 -8.68 15.76 11.96
CA TYR A 52 -8.14 14.85 12.99
C TYR A 52 -7.77 13.47 12.42
N LEU A 53 -8.56 12.92 11.49
CA LEU A 53 -8.19 11.71 10.78
C LEU A 53 -6.91 11.91 9.96
N GLY A 54 -6.79 13.04 9.26
CA GLY A 54 -5.58 13.40 8.52
C GLY A 54 -4.35 13.51 9.42
N TYR A 55 -4.47 14.17 10.58
CA TYR A 55 -3.38 14.23 11.57
C TYR A 55 -3.00 12.86 12.09
N THR A 56 -3.98 11.99 12.30
CA THR A 56 -3.75 10.62 12.77
C THR A 56 -2.94 9.80 11.76
N VAL A 57 -3.28 9.90 10.47
CA VAL A 57 -2.51 9.28 9.39
C VAL A 57 -1.09 9.84 9.31
N ALA A 58 -0.94 11.17 9.44
CA ALA A 58 0.37 11.82 9.46
C ALA A 58 1.23 11.38 10.64
N ILE A 59 0.66 11.26 11.85
CA ILE A 59 1.36 10.79 13.06
C ILE A 59 1.81 9.34 12.88
N ALA A 60 0.93 8.44 12.39
CA ALA A 60 1.30 7.05 12.14
C ALA A 60 2.43 6.94 11.12
N THR A 61 2.37 7.74 10.04
CA THR A 61 3.42 7.80 9.03
C THR A 61 4.74 8.32 9.61
N PHE A 62 4.69 9.37 10.42
CA PHE A 62 5.87 9.95 11.06
C PHE A 62 6.54 8.96 12.03
N ILE A 63 5.76 8.27 12.87
CA ILE A 63 6.28 7.23 13.77
C ILE A 63 7.05 6.19 12.95
N LEU A 64 6.45 5.67 11.87
CA LEU A 64 7.09 4.67 11.02
C LEU A 64 8.33 5.19 10.30
N ALA A 65 8.30 6.44 9.84
CA ALA A 65 9.44 7.07 9.22
C ALA A 65 10.65 7.17 10.15
N MET A 66 10.41 7.46 11.42
CA MET A 66 11.47 7.54 12.44
C MET A 66 12.01 6.17 12.85
N ILE A 67 11.13 5.19 13.03
CA ILE A 67 11.52 3.87 13.56
C ILE A 67 11.85 2.85 12.46
N GLY A 68 11.27 2.97 11.26
CA GLY A 68 11.37 1.97 10.19
C GLY A 68 12.81 1.60 9.80
N PRO A 69 13.71 2.56 9.46
CA PRO A 69 15.09 2.24 9.11
C PRO A 69 15.88 1.64 10.30
N ILE A 70 15.61 2.12 11.51
CA ILE A 70 16.27 1.62 12.72
C ILE A 70 15.89 0.17 12.97
N LEU A 71 14.58 -0.12 12.98
CA LEU A 71 14.07 -1.48 13.16
C LEU A 71 14.44 -2.39 11.99
N GLY A 72 14.47 -1.84 10.76
CA GLY A 72 14.96 -2.54 9.57
C GLY A 72 16.41 -2.98 9.75
N THR A 73 17.28 -2.07 10.18
CA THR A 73 18.70 -2.38 10.43
C THR A 73 18.88 -3.43 11.54
N ILE A 74 18.04 -3.40 12.58
CA ILE A 74 18.04 -4.44 13.63
C ILE A 74 17.52 -5.77 13.08
N ALA A 75 16.49 -5.75 12.23
CA ALA A 75 15.90 -6.94 11.66
C ALA A 75 16.80 -7.66 10.63
N ASP A 76 17.84 -6.97 10.12
CA ASP A 76 18.84 -7.59 9.25
C ASP A 76 19.72 -8.61 10.00
N TYR A 77 19.81 -8.53 11.32
CA TYR A 77 20.47 -9.59 12.08
C TYR A 77 19.70 -10.91 11.96
N GLN A 78 20.47 -12.02 11.84
CA GLN A 78 19.90 -13.37 11.64
C GLN A 78 18.84 -13.72 12.69
N GLY A 79 17.67 -14.16 12.18
CA GLY A 79 16.54 -14.64 12.99
C GLY A 79 15.72 -13.52 13.66
N LEU A 80 15.95 -12.23 13.36
CA LEU A 80 15.15 -11.13 13.89
C LEU A 80 14.04 -10.65 12.95
N LYS A 81 14.22 -10.72 11.62
CA LYS A 81 13.22 -10.30 10.62
C LYS A 81 11.83 -10.86 10.92
N LYS A 82 11.74 -12.17 11.12
CA LYS A 82 10.46 -12.84 11.40
C LYS A 82 9.85 -12.44 12.75
N LYS A 83 10.67 -12.15 13.75
CA LYS A 83 10.19 -11.69 15.06
C LYS A 83 9.57 -10.31 14.97
N PHE A 84 10.20 -9.38 14.24
CA PHE A 84 9.64 -8.05 14.00
C PHE A 84 8.37 -8.12 13.15
N PHE A 85 8.38 -8.90 12.07
CA PHE A 85 7.17 -9.16 11.29
C PHE A 85 6.01 -9.64 12.16
N PHE A 86 6.27 -10.66 13.00
CA PHE A 86 5.25 -11.21 13.90
C PHE A 86 4.74 -10.18 14.90
N ALA A 87 5.62 -9.40 15.51
CA ALA A 87 5.23 -8.39 16.50
C ALA A 87 4.32 -7.30 15.88
N PHE A 88 4.70 -6.76 14.72
CA PHE A 88 3.90 -5.74 14.03
C PHE A 88 2.60 -6.31 13.46
N PHE A 89 2.64 -7.50 12.88
CA PHE A 89 1.45 -8.21 12.42
C PHE A 89 0.45 -8.45 13.55
N LEU A 90 0.93 -8.94 14.68
CA LEU A 90 0.07 -9.22 15.84
C LEU A 90 -0.51 -7.91 16.41
N LEU A 91 0.34 -6.88 16.55
CA LEU A 91 -0.10 -5.54 16.95
C LEU A 91 -1.20 -5.02 16.02
N GLY A 92 -0.99 -5.07 14.71
CA GLY A 92 -1.95 -4.57 13.71
C GLY A 92 -3.25 -5.35 13.70
N SER A 93 -3.20 -6.69 13.66
CA SER A 93 -4.41 -7.52 13.58
C SER A 93 -5.24 -7.48 14.85
N LEU A 94 -4.62 -7.54 16.03
CA LEU A 94 -5.34 -7.47 17.31
C LEU A 94 -5.93 -6.08 17.55
N SER A 95 -5.19 -5.00 17.30
CA SER A 95 -5.74 -3.64 17.44
C SER A 95 -6.84 -3.35 16.41
N THR A 96 -6.80 -3.96 15.21
CA THR A 96 -7.91 -3.89 14.26
C THR A 96 -9.18 -4.52 14.82
N ILE A 97 -9.10 -5.69 15.45
CA ILE A 97 -10.23 -6.32 16.16
C ILE A 97 -10.69 -5.42 17.30
N SER A 98 -9.75 -4.84 18.04
CA SER A 98 -10.04 -3.99 19.21
C SER A 98 -10.83 -2.72 18.86
N LEU A 99 -10.75 -2.21 17.61
CA LEU A 99 -11.58 -1.10 17.13
C LEU A 99 -13.07 -1.36 17.33
N ALA A 100 -13.51 -2.61 17.24
CA ALA A 100 -14.91 -3.00 17.43
C ALA A 100 -15.42 -2.81 18.87
N PHE A 101 -14.53 -2.72 19.84
CA PHE A 101 -14.86 -2.66 21.26
C PHE A 101 -14.69 -1.25 21.84
N VAL A 102 -14.29 -0.27 21.04
CA VAL A 102 -14.24 1.13 21.49
C VAL A 102 -15.66 1.62 21.77
N PRO A 103 -15.94 2.29 22.90
CA PRO A 103 -17.24 2.90 23.18
C PRO A 103 -17.69 3.83 22.05
N GLY A 104 -19.01 3.82 21.75
CA GLY A 104 -19.58 4.50 20.59
C GLY A 104 -19.55 6.03 20.64
N ASP A 105 -19.20 6.61 21.77
CA ASP A 105 -19.04 8.05 22.02
C ASP A 105 -17.57 8.52 22.04
N ASN A 106 -16.63 7.58 22.05
CA ASN A 106 -15.20 7.88 22.21
C ASN A 106 -14.44 7.94 20.88
N TRP A 107 -14.73 8.99 20.09
CA TRP A 107 -14.07 9.22 18.81
C TRP A 107 -12.54 9.37 18.91
N PHE A 108 -12.03 9.90 20.04
CA PHE A 108 -10.59 10.08 20.25
C PHE A 108 -9.87 8.73 20.44
N ALA A 109 -10.45 7.82 21.22
CA ALA A 109 -9.92 6.46 21.38
C ALA A 109 -9.88 5.69 20.04
N LEU A 110 -10.86 5.92 19.15
CA LEU A 110 -10.83 5.36 17.78
C LEU A 110 -9.59 5.84 17.00
N LEU A 111 -9.24 7.12 17.06
CA LEU A 111 -8.06 7.66 16.38
C LEU A 111 -6.75 7.14 16.95
N VAL A 112 -6.65 7.06 18.29
CA VAL A 112 -5.47 6.48 18.96
C VAL A 112 -5.28 5.03 18.54
N LEU A 113 -6.36 4.24 18.59
CA LEU A 113 -6.30 2.83 18.23
C LEU A 113 -6.05 2.64 16.74
N TYR A 114 -6.62 3.49 15.88
CA TYR A 114 -6.31 3.50 14.45
C TYR A 114 -4.83 3.78 14.18
N THR A 115 -4.20 4.73 14.91
CA THR A 115 -2.75 4.94 14.82
C THR A 115 -1.99 3.65 15.09
N ILE A 116 -2.36 2.92 16.13
CA ILE A 116 -1.72 1.65 16.50
C ILE A 116 -1.91 0.60 15.41
N THR A 117 -3.14 0.47 14.86
CA THR A 117 -3.40 -0.46 13.74
C THR A 117 -2.56 -0.11 12.51
N ALA A 118 -2.47 1.17 12.18
CA ALA A 118 -1.72 1.67 11.02
C ALA A 118 -0.21 1.42 11.19
N VAL A 119 0.34 1.68 12.38
CA VAL A 119 1.74 1.36 12.71
C VAL A 119 1.97 -0.15 12.59
N GLY A 120 1.06 -0.97 13.11
CA GLY A 120 1.13 -2.44 12.99
C GLY A 120 1.13 -2.90 11.54
N PHE A 121 0.18 -2.40 10.74
CA PHE A 121 0.03 -2.77 9.33
C PHE A 121 1.25 -2.37 8.48
N HIS A 122 1.63 -1.11 8.54
CA HIS A 122 2.75 -0.62 7.73
C HIS A 122 4.10 -1.14 8.24
N GLY A 123 4.26 -1.30 9.56
CA GLY A 123 5.44 -1.92 10.14
C GLY A 123 5.60 -3.38 9.72
N ALA A 124 4.54 -4.17 9.71
CA ALA A 124 4.58 -5.54 9.19
C ALA A 124 4.97 -5.59 7.71
N ASN A 125 4.48 -4.63 6.89
CA ASN A 125 4.78 -4.59 5.47
C ASN A 125 6.25 -4.28 5.16
N ILE A 126 6.97 -3.51 6.00
CA ILE A 126 8.42 -3.32 5.86
C ILE A 126 9.15 -4.67 5.81
N PHE A 127 8.85 -5.54 6.77
CA PHE A 127 9.51 -6.86 6.87
C PHE A 127 8.95 -7.85 5.85
N TYR A 128 7.66 -7.79 5.56
CA TYR A 128 7.03 -8.59 4.51
C TYR A 128 7.66 -8.35 3.14
N ASP A 129 7.79 -7.09 2.75
CA ASP A 129 8.42 -6.73 1.48
C ASP A 129 9.89 -7.17 1.44
N ALA A 130 10.62 -6.99 2.55
CA ALA A 130 12.00 -7.41 2.68
C ALA A 130 12.17 -8.95 2.63
N PHE A 131 11.16 -9.74 2.95
CA PHE A 131 11.20 -11.20 2.77
C PHE A 131 11.21 -11.64 1.31
N LEU A 132 10.91 -10.75 0.35
CA LEU A 132 10.89 -11.11 -1.06
C LEU A 132 12.24 -11.70 -1.53
N VAL A 133 13.37 -11.18 -1.02
CA VAL A 133 14.71 -11.70 -1.31
C VAL A 133 14.98 -13.08 -0.70
N ASP A 134 14.27 -13.44 0.38
CA ASP A 134 14.43 -14.73 1.07
C ASP A 134 13.57 -15.85 0.48
N VAL A 135 12.45 -15.50 -0.14
CA VAL A 135 11.42 -16.47 -0.54
C VAL A 135 11.56 -16.95 -1.98
N THR A 136 12.25 -16.19 -2.83
CA THR A 136 12.36 -16.52 -4.26
C THR A 136 13.70 -16.09 -4.85
N THR A 137 13.98 -16.57 -6.04
CA THR A 137 15.17 -16.24 -6.82
C THR A 137 14.90 -15.02 -7.72
N GLU A 138 15.96 -14.34 -8.16
CA GLU A 138 15.85 -13.11 -8.96
C GLU A 138 15.05 -13.31 -10.25
N ASP A 139 15.21 -14.45 -10.92
CA ASP A 139 14.49 -14.80 -12.15
C ASP A 139 12.97 -14.94 -11.98
N LYS A 140 12.49 -15.15 -10.74
CA LYS A 140 11.07 -15.29 -10.41
C LYS A 140 10.50 -14.11 -9.61
N MET A 141 11.33 -13.20 -9.14
CA MET A 141 10.97 -12.16 -8.19
C MET A 141 9.80 -11.30 -8.69
N ASP A 142 9.81 -10.91 -9.97
CA ASP A 142 8.74 -10.13 -10.58
C ASP A 142 7.42 -10.89 -10.66
N ASP A 143 7.47 -12.16 -11.03
CA ASP A 143 6.27 -13.01 -11.13
C ASP A 143 5.68 -13.30 -9.74
N VAL A 144 6.52 -13.56 -8.74
CA VAL A 144 6.08 -13.77 -7.34
C VAL A 144 5.49 -12.50 -6.74
N SER A 145 6.15 -11.34 -6.92
CA SER A 145 5.63 -10.05 -6.46
C SER A 145 4.31 -9.68 -7.13
N ALA A 146 4.22 -9.84 -8.45
CA ALA A 146 3.01 -9.55 -9.22
C ALA A 146 1.83 -10.45 -8.83
N ARG A 147 2.07 -11.72 -8.53
CA ARG A 147 1.04 -12.63 -8.03
C ARG A 147 0.62 -12.33 -6.59
N GLY A 148 1.54 -11.89 -5.75
CA GLY A 148 1.20 -11.40 -4.42
C GLY A 148 0.17 -10.28 -4.51
N PHE A 149 0.45 -9.22 -5.28
CA PHE A 149 -0.51 -8.14 -5.51
C PHE A 149 -1.82 -8.61 -6.14
N GLY A 150 -1.77 -9.48 -7.17
CA GLY A 150 -2.96 -10.03 -7.79
C GLY A 150 -3.84 -10.82 -6.81
N LEU A 151 -3.22 -11.62 -5.94
CA LEU A 151 -3.93 -12.33 -4.86
C LEU A 151 -4.47 -11.37 -3.81
N GLY A 152 -3.74 -10.29 -3.49
CA GLY A 152 -4.19 -9.26 -2.57
C GLY A 152 -5.48 -8.58 -3.02
N TYR A 153 -5.56 -8.22 -4.31
CA TYR A 153 -6.77 -7.64 -4.87
C TYR A 153 -7.98 -8.57 -4.77
N ILE A 154 -7.83 -9.86 -5.13
CA ILE A 154 -8.93 -10.83 -5.01
C ILE A 154 -9.23 -11.12 -3.53
N GLY A 155 -8.20 -11.30 -2.71
CA GLY A 155 -8.34 -11.64 -1.30
C GLY A 155 -9.03 -10.57 -0.47
N SER A 156 -8.79 -9.30 -0.77
CA SER A 156 -9.45 -8.17 -0.12
C SER A 156 -10.91 -8.02 -0.50
N THR A 157 -11.27 -8.46 -1.70
CA THR A 157 -12.63 -8.35 -2.24
C THR A 157 -13.64 -9.17 -1.42
N ILE A 158 -13.25 -10.36 -0.96
CA ILE A 158 -14.15 -11.26 -0.22
C ILE A 158 -14.60 -10.68 1.12
N PRO A 159 -13.69 -10.32 2.06
CA PRO A 159 -14.09 -9.72 3.33
C PRO A 159 -14.74 -8.34 3.13
N PHE A 160 -14.38 -7.60 2.08
CA PHE A 160 -15.00 -6.34 1.74
C PHE A 160 -16.48 -6.52 1.36
N ILE A 161 -16.81 -7.46 0.45
CA ILE A 161 -18.21 -7.76 0.09
C ILE A 161 -19.01 -8.19 1.31
N ILE A 162 -18.47 -9.08 2.14
CA ILE A 162 -19.14 -9.53 3.35
C ILE A 162 -19.43 -8.33 4.28
N SER A 163 -18.43 -7.46 4.49
CA SER A 163 -18.58 -6.29 5.36
C SER A 163 -19.62 -5.31 4.83
N ILE A 164 -19.59 -4.98 3.54
CA ILE A 164 -20.57 -4.08 2.92
C ILE A 164 -21.96 -4.69 2.93
N ALA A 165 -22.09 -6.00 2.66
CA ALA A 165 -23.39 -6.67 2.74
C ALA A 165 -24.01 -6.60 4.15
N VAL A 166 -23.22 -6.83 5.20
CA VAL A 166 -23.68 -6.70 6.58
C VAL A 166 -24.12 -5.26 6.88
N ILE A 167 -23.36 -4.26 6.43
CA ILE A 167 -23.71 -2.84 6.64
C ILE A 167 -25.01 -2.48 5.91
N LEU A 168 -25.16 -2.86 4.64
CA LEU A 168 -26.35 -2.55 3.84
C LEU A 168 -27.61 -3.25 4.38
N LEU A 169 -27.50 -4.52 4.79
CA LEU A 169 -28.62 -5.25 5.38
C LEU A 169 -29.04 -4.67 6.73
N ALA A 170 -28.10 -4.16 7.52
CA ALA A 170 -28.39 -3.43 8.76
C ALA A 170 -29.09 -2.10 8.47
N GLN A 171 -28.62 -1.33 7.47
CA GLN A 171 -29.25 -0.06 7.06
C GLN A 171 -30.70 -0.26 6.58
N GLN A 172 -30.98 -1.38 5.92
CA GLN A 172 -32.34 -1.73 5.43
C GLN A 172 -33.22 -2.33 6.53
N GLY A 173 -32.73 -2.50 7.76
CA GLY A 173 -33.47 -3.11 8.85
C GLY A 173 -33.69 -4.62 8.70
N VAL A 174 -32.99 -5.28 7.78
CA VAL A 174 -33.08 -6.75 7.59
C VAL A 174 -32.36 -7.48 8.72
N LEU A 175 -31.24 -6.92 9.23
CA LEU A 175 -30.53 -7.44 10.39
C LEU A 175 -30.99 -6.70 11.65
N PRO A 176 -31.12 -7.38 12.81
CA PRO A 176 -31.52 -6.78 14.08
C PRO A 176 -30.33 -6.06 14.77
N ILE A 177 -29.53 -5.34 14.01
CA ILE A 177 -28.36 -4.55 14.47
C ILE A 177 -28.36 -3.20 13.76
N ASP A 178 -27.76 -2.19 14.38
CA ASP A 178 -27.58 -0.88 13.76
C ASP A 178 -26.33 -0.83 12.86
N THR A 179 -26.19 0.22 12.10
CA THR A 179 -25.06 0.45 11.19
C THR A 179 -23.72 0.56 11.93
N SER A 180 -23.76 1.05 13.18
CA SER A 180 -22.58 1.14 14.05
C SER A 180 -22.06 -0.26 14.38
N MET A 181 -22.94 -1.15 14.85
CA MET A 181 -22.60 -2.55 15.13
C MET A 181 -22.13 -3.29 13.85
N ALA A 182 -22.80 -3.06 12.73
CA ALA A 182 -22.40 -3.64 11.44
C ALA A 182 -20.97 -3.23 11.05
N SER A 183 -20.60 -1.95 11.24
CA SER A 183 -19.23 -1.45 11.00
C SER A 183 -18.21 -2.08 11.95
N ARG A 184 -18.57 -2.28 13.23
CA ARG A 184 -17.72 -2.98 14.21
C ARG A 184 -17.48 -4.43 13.82
N ILE A 185 -18.51 -5.13 13.30
CA ILE A 185 -18.37 -6.48 12.76
C ILE A 185 -17.39 -6.51 11.60
N ALA A 186 -17.38 -5.50 10.71
CA ALA A 186 -16.41 -5.40 9.63
C ALA A 186 -14.95 -5.30 10.13
N PHE A 187 -14.70 -4.63 11.26
CA PHE A 187 -13.36 -4.59 11.89
C PHE A 187 -12.93 -5.96 12.40
N ILE A 188 -13.84 -6.69 13.02
CA ILE A 188 -13.59 -8.07 13.48
C ILE A 188 -13.31 -8.99 12.30
N ILE A 189 -14.13 -8.94 11.25
CA ILE A 189 -13.93 -9.72 10.01
C ILE A 189 -12.54 -9.44 9.45
N THR A 190 -12.16 -8.17 9.34
CA THR A 190 -10.85 -7.75 8.79
C THR A 190 -9.69 -8.30 9.62
N GLY A 191 -9.73 -8.13 10.94
CA GLY A 191 -8.66 -8.60 11.82
C GLY A 191 -8.52 -10.11 11.84
N ILE A 192 -9.64 -10.86 11.89
CA ILE A 192 -9.65 -12.33 11.83
C ILE A 192 -9.15 -12.82 10.45
N TRP A 193 -9.58 -12.18 9.36
CA TRP A 193 -9.11 -12.48 8.01
C TRP A 193 -7.59 -12.33 7.91
N TRP A 194 -7.09 -11.18 8.30
CA TRP A 194 -5.66 -10.90 8.29
C TRP A 194 -4.88 -11.89 9.16
N PHE A 195 -5.35 -12.15 10.38
CA PHE A 195 -4.72 -13.13 11.28
C PHE A 195 -4.67 -14.52 10.66
N SER A 196 -5.80 -15.03 10.19
CA SER A 196 -5.95 -16.41 9.73
C SER A 196 -5.10 -16.71 8.50
N PHE A 197 -5.12 -15.83 7.51
CA PHE A 197 -4.39 -16.02 6.26
C PHE A 197 -2.90 -15.65 6.35
N THR A 198 -2.44 -15.06 7.47
CA THR A 198 -1.00 -14.87 7.76
C THR A 198 -0.33 -16.14 8.29
N ILE A 199 -1.09 -17.09 8.84
CA ILE A 199 -0.54 -18.33 9.43
C ILE A 199 0.39 -19.10 8.48
N PRO A 200 0.09 -19.28 7.17
CA PRO A 200 1.02 -19.93 6.24
C PRO A 200 2.39 -19.26 6.15
N MET A 201 2.41 -17.91 6.13
CA MET A 201 3.67 -17.15 6.11
C MET A 201 4.48 -17.40 7.39
N LEU A 202 3.84 -17.35 8.55
CA LEU A 202 4.49 -17.64 9.83
C LEU A 202 5.06 -19.06 9.90
N LYS A 203 4.42 -20.03 9.25
CA LYS A 203 4.88 -21.44 9.28
C LYS A 203 6.02 -21.73 8.30
N HIS A 204 6.01 -21.13 7.11
CA HIS A 204 6.86 -21.60 6.00
C HIS A 204 7.90 -20.59 5.52
N VAL A 205 7.77 -19.30 5.89
CA VAL A 205 8.75 -18.29 5.50
C VAL A 205 9.79 -18.13 6.61
N VAL A 206 11.05 -18.19 6.23
CA VAL A 206 12.20 -18.01 7.11
C VAL A 206 13.19 -17.04 6.48
N GLN A 207 13.91 -16.32 7.32
CA GLN A 207 14.99 -15.45 6.88
C GLN A 207 16.17 -16.29 6.37
N GLN A 208 16.56 -16.10 5.11
CA GLN A 208 17.70 -16.76 4.48
C GLN A 208 18.95 -15.89 4.55
N TYR A 209 18.79 -14.58 4.31
CA TYR A 209 19.86 -13.61 4.31
C TYR A 209 19.83 -12.77 5.58
N GLY A 210 21.00 -12.48 6.12
CA GLY A 210 21.13 -11.66 7.33
C GLY A 210 22.58 -11.55 7.76
N ILE A 211 22.79 -10.68 8.72
CA ILE A 211 24.09 -10.34 9.27
C ILE A 211 24.26 -11.04 10.61
N GLU A 212 25.47 -11.47 10.93
CA GLU A 212 25.78 -12.06 12.23
C GLU A 212 25.47 -11.08 13.37
N ARG A 213 24.97 -11.62 14.48
CA ARG A 213 24.57 -10.80 15.62
C ARG A 213 25.79 -10.18 16.31
N GLU A 214 25.74 -8.86 16.50
CA GLU A 214 26.70 -8.14 17.30
C GLU A 214 26.28 -8.12 18.79
N PRO A 215 27.22 -8.07 19.75
CA PRO A 215 26.90 -8.01 21.19
C PRO A 215 26.06 -6.78 21.57
N ARG A 216 26.19 -5.67 20.84
CA ARG A 216 25.47 -4.41 21.07
C ARG A 216 24.58 -4.09 19.88
N LEU A 217 23.45 -4.81 19.74
CA LEU A 217 22.54 -4.73 18.61
C LEU A 217 22.11 -3.29 18.27
N LEU A 218 21.67 -2.50 19.25
CA LEU A 218 21.20 -1.13 19.02
C LEU A 218 22.33 -0.22 18.55
N ALA A 219 23.46 -0.18 19.28
CA ALA A 219 24.60 0.66 18.91
C ALA A 219 25.18 0.25 17.55
N GLY A 220 25.27 -1.05 17.26
CA GLY A 220 25.67 -1.58 15.97
C GLY A 220 24.75 -1.13 14.85
N SER A 221 23.42 -1.18 15.07
CA SER A 221 22.42 -0.76 14.09
C SER A 221 22.49 0.73 13.78
N PHE A 222 22.61 1.60 14.78
CA PHE A 222 22.78 3.04 14.55
C PHE A 222 24.09 3.36 13.81
N ARG A 223 25.18 2.66 14.16
CA ARG A 223 26.46 2.80 13.45
C ARG A 223 26.33 2.39 11.99
N ARG A 224 25.68 1.25 11.71
CA ARG A 224 25.46 0.74 10.35
C ARG A 224 24.58 1.68 9.54
N LEU A 225 23.48 2.17 10.10
CA LEU A 225 22.62 3.16 9.45
C LEU A 225 23.40 4.43 9.10
N GLY A 226 24.24 4.91 10.02
CA GLY A 226 25.15 6.05 9.79
C GLY A 226 26.19 5.77 8.68
N LEU A 227 26.69 4.54 8.57
CA LEU A 227 27.59 4.13 7.49
C LEU A 227 26.86 4.07 6.15
N THR A 228 25.64 3.54 6.09
CA THR A 228 24.82 3.53 4.87
C THR A 228 24.58 4.94 4.33
N PHE A 229 24.30 5.91 5.21
CA PHE A 229 24.20 7.33 4.80
C PHE A 229 25.55 7.92 4.34
N LYS A 230 26.66 7.61 4.99
CA LYS A 230 27.99 8.06 4.57
C LYS A 230 28.41 7.45 3.24
N GLU A 231 28.04 6.20 3.00
CA GLU A 231 28.33 5.46 1.77
C GLU A 231 27.22 5.60 0.71
N ILE A 232 26.40 6.64 0.76
CA ILE A 232 25.26 6.85 -0.15
C ILE A 232 25.66 6.76 -1.63
N ARG A 233 26.90 7.14 -1.95
CA ARG A 233 27.44 7.03 -3.33
C ARG A 233 27.55 5.57 -3.79
N LYS A 234 27.85 4.64 -2.87
CA LYS A 234 27.91 3.20 -3.16
C LYS A 234 26.54 2.63 -3.53
N TYR A 235 25.49 3.20 -2.93
CA TYR A 235 24.09 2.80 -3.15
C TYR A 235 23.34 3.78 -4.08
N ARG A 236 24.07 4.52 -4.91
CA ARG A 236 23.51 5.55 -5.80
C ARG A 236 22.33 5.05 -6.63
N THR A 237 22.42 3.84 -7.20
CA THR A 237 21.36 3.24 -8.02
C THR A 237 20.08 3.03 -7.19
N VAL A 238 20.20 2.53 -5.95
CA VAL A 238 19.10 2.31 -5.02
C VAL A 238 18.41 3.63 -4.68
N PHE A 239 19.18 4.66 -4.32
CA PHE A 239 18.62 5.97 -3.95
C PHE A 239 18.03 6.72 -5.16
N LEU A 240 18.61 6.61 -6.35
CA LEU A 240 18.03 7.15 -7.58
C LEU A 240 16.68 6.47 -7.87
N PHE A 241 16.59 5.14 -7.69
CA PHE A 241 15.32 4.44 -7.84
C PHE A 241 14.31 4.89 -6.80
N LEU A 242 14.68 5.02 -5.51
CA LEU A 242 13.80 5.54 -4.46
C LEU A 242 13.28 6.94 -4.79
N LEU A 243 14.10 7.80 -5.35
CA LEU A 243 13.68 9.14 -5.74
C LEU A 243 12.71 9.11 -6.94
N ALA A 244 12.97 8.27 -7.94
CA ALA A 244 12.03 8.05 -9.04
C ALA A 244 10.69 7.49 -8.51
N TYR A 245 10.76 6.46 -7.65
CA TYR A 245 9.64 5.82 -7.00
C TYR A 245 8.81 6.83 -6.21
N PHE A 246 9.44 7.68 -5.41
CA PHE A 246 8.77 8.72 -4.65
C PHE A 246 7.82 9.54 -5.52
N PHE A 247 8.28 10.05 -6.65
CA PHE A 247 7.45 10.88 -7.52
C PHE A 247 6.33 10.10 -8.20
N TYR A 248 6.63 8.99 -8.90
CA TYR A 248 5.58 8.35 -9.65
C TYR A 248 4.57 7.57 -8.76
N ILE A 249 5.01 7.05 -7.61
CA ILE A 249 4.09 6.36 -6.70
C ILE A 249 3.17 7.32 -5.95
N ASP A 250 3.62 8.56 -5.72
CA ASP A 250 2.78 9.64 -5.21
C ASP A 250 1.63 9.95 -6.17
N GLY A 251 1.93 10.10 -7.45
CA GLY A 251 0.90 10.27 -8.48
C GLY A 251 -0.09 9.10 -8.51
N VAL A 252 0.42 7.85 -8.48
CA VAL A 252 -0.41 6.63 -8.45
C VAL A 252 -1.30 6.60 -7.21
N GLY A 253 -0.71 6.80 -6.03
CA GLY A 253 -1.44 6.78 -4.75
C GLY A 253 -2.48 7.89 -4.66
N THR A 254 -2.18 9.07 -5.18
CA THR A 254 -3.11 10.21 -5.23
C THR A 254 -4.31 9.92 -6.11
N ILE A 255 -4.10 9.41 -7.32
CA ILE A 255 -5.20 9.04 -8.22
C ILE A 255 -6.10 7.99 -7.56
N ILE A 256 -5.54 6.97 -6.91
CA ILE A 256 -6.31 5.94 -6.23
C ILE A 256 -7.09 6.51 -5.04
N SER A 257 -6.44 7.29 -4.18
CA SER A 257 -7.05 7.80 -2.94
C SER A 257 -8.07 8.92 -3.18
N MET A 258 -7.87 9.73 -4.23
CA MET A 258 -8.74 10.87 -4.53
C MET A 258 -9.83 10.53 -5.57
N SER A 259 -9.85 9.31 -6.11
CA SER A 259 -10.80 8.91 -7.15
C SER A 259 -12.27 9.06 -6.74
N THR A 260 -12.61 8.67 -5.50
CA THR A 260 -13.99 8.84 -4.99
C THR A 260 -14.38 10.30 -4.82
N ALA A 261 -13.48 11.15 -4.29
CA ALA A 261 -13.73 12.58 -4.16
C ALA A 261 -13.94 13.21 -5.54
N TYR A 262 -13.08 12.87 -6.51
CA TYR A 262 -13.21 13.36 -7.88
C TYR A 262 -14.50 12.90 -8.57
N GLY A 263 -14.89 11.62 -8.39
CA GLY A 263 -16.15 11.09 -8.90
C GLY A 263 -17.38 11.77 -8.27
N THR A 264 -17.31 12.14 -6.99
CA THR A 264 -18.36 12.90 -6.31
C THR A 264 -18.46 14.32 -6.87
N ASP A 265 -17.34 15.00 -7.15
CA ASP A 265 -17.31 16.32 -7.79
C ASP A 265 -17.96 16.30 -9.18
N LEU A 266 -17.90 15.18 -9.90
CA LEU A 266 -18.60 14.95 -11.17
C LEU A 266 -20.08 14.58 -11.02
N GLY A 267 -20.61 14.53 -9.80
CA GLY A 267 -22.00 14.19 -9.51
C GLY A 267 -22.35 12.70 -9.61
N ILE A 268 -21.36 11.80 -9.59
CA ILE A 268 -21.57 10.36 -9.58
C ILE A 268 -22.05 9.94 -8.19
N ASP A 269 -23.14 9.17 -8.14
CA ASP A 269 -23.70 8.71 -6.87
C ASP A 269 -22.77 7.72 -6.14
N ALA A 270 -22.90 7.69 -4.81
CA ALA A 270 -22.02 6.90 -3.95
C ALA A 270 -22.09 5.39 -4.24
N THR A 271 -23.26 4.87 -4.63
CA THR A 271 -23.43 3.45 -4.95
C THR A 271 -22.67 3.08 -6.22
N SER A 272 -22.78 3.91 -7.27
CA SER A 272 -22.01 3.74 -8.50
C SER A 272 -20.50 3.80 -8.24
N LEU A 273 -20.04 4.74 -7.42
CA LEU A 273 -18.62 4.82 -7.04
C LEU A 273 -18.12 3.57 -6.31
N LEU A 274 -18.91 3.01 -5.38
CA LEU A 274 -18.57 1.77 -4.70
C LEU A 274 -18.48 0.57 -5.65
N ILE A 275 -19.42 0.48 -6.62
CA ILE A 275 -19.40 -0.57 -7.65
C ILE A 275 -18.15 -0.42 -8.53
N ILE A 276 -17.84 0.80 -8.97
CA ILE A 276 -16.65 1.07 -9.77
C ILE A 276 -15.37 0.67 -9.03
N LEU A 277 -15.24 1.05 -7.76
CA LEU A 277 -14.11 0.65 -6.92
C LEU A 277 -13.99 -0.88 -6.80
N PHE A 278 -15.10 -1.56 -6.57
CA PHE A 278 -15.13 -3.01 -6.52
C PHE A 278 -14.65 -3.64 -7.82
N VAL A 279 -15.21 -3.22 -8.97
CA VAL A 279 -14.81 -3.74 -10.29
C VAL A 279 -13.34 -3.42 -10.58
N THR A 280 -12.86 -2.25 -10.19
CA THR A 280 -11.44 -1.86 -10.30
C THR A 280 -10.53 -2.86 -9.58
N GLN A 281 -10.88 -3.32 -8.37
CA GLN A 281 -10.10 -4.33 -7.64
C GLN A 281 -10.08 -5.68 -8.38
N VAL A 282 -11.22 -6.13 -8.88
CA VAL A 282 -11.34 -7.39 -9.62
C VAL A 282 -10.52 -7.36 -10.91
N VAL A 283 -10.57 -6.25 -11.65
CA VAL A 283 -9.81 -6.05 -12.90
C VAL A 283 -8.32 -5.88 -12.64
N ALA A 284 -7.92 -5.21 -11.57
CA ALA A 284 -6.49 -5.01 -11.24
C ALA A 284 -5.75 -6.33 -11.00
N ALA A 285 -6.42 -7.36 -10.48
CA ALA A 285 -5.80 -8.65 -10.18
C ALA A 285 -5.16 -9.34 -11.41
N PRO A 286 -5.88 -9.62 -12.51
CA PRO A 286 -5.30 -10.23 -13.70
C PRO A 286 -4.23 -9.35 -14.36
N PHE A 287 -4.42 -8.01 -14.34
CA PHE A 287 -3.43 -7.09 -14.90
C PHE A 287 -2.14 -7.06 -14.09
N ALA A 288 -2.18 -7.11 -12.75
CA ALA A 288 -0.99 -7.24 -11.93
C ALA A 288 -0.16 -8.49 -12.34
N ILE A 289 -0.82 -9.64 -12.48
CA ILE A 289 -0.18 -10.88 -12.93
C ILE A 289 0.36 -10.76 -14.35
N LEU A 290 -0.36 -10.07 -15.25
CA LEU A 290 0.07 -9.83 -16.62
C LEU A 290 1.35 -9.00 -16.67
N TYR A 291 1.46 -7.93 -15.87
CA TYR A 291 2.68 -7.11 -15.75
C TYR A 291 3.90 -7.95 -15.36
N GLY A 292 3.76 -8.83 -14.34
CA GLY A 292 4.86 -9.72 -13.94
C GLY A 292 5.30 -10.70 -15.05
N ARG A 293 4.35 -11.16 -15.90
CA ARG A 293 4.68 -12.00 -17.05
C ARG A 293 5.37 -11.21 -18.17
N LEU A 294 4.88 -9.99 -18.46
CA LEU A 294 5.43 -9.14 -19.49
C LEU A 294 6.80 -8.58 -19.11
N ALA A 295 7.04 -8.35 -17.81
CA ALA A 295 8.35 -7.92 -17.31
C ALA A 295 9.46 -8.91 -17.69
N LYS A 296 9.18 -10.22 -17.73
CA LYS A 296 10.14 -11.23 -18.21
C LYS A 296 10.47 -11.12 -19.70
N LYS A 297 9.54 -10.61 -20.51
CA LYS A 297 9.73 -10.46 -21.95
C LYS A 297 10.36 -9.14 -22.34
N PHE A 298 9.95 -8.06 -21.65
CA PHE A 298 10.27 -6.68 -22.04
C PHE A 298 11.17 -5.93 -21.06
N SER A 299 11.59 -6.54 -19.96
CA SER A 299 12.24 -5.98 -18.79
C SER A 299 11.32 -5.21 -17.83
N VAL A 300 11.69 -5.22 -16.54
CA VAL A 300 10.93 -4.54 -15.48
C VAL A 300 10.87 -3.04 -15.71
N LYS A 301 12.01 -2.42 -16.05
CA LYS A 301 12.11 -0.98 -16.27
C LYS A 301 11.18 -0.51 -17.40
N ARG A 302 11.07 -1.27 -18.51
CA ARG A 302 10.13 -0.95 -19.59
C ARG A 302 8.68 -1.06 -19.15
N MET A 303 8.36 -2.08 -18.36
CA MET A 303 7.00 -2.25 -17.85
C MET A 303 6.62 -1.16 -16.82
N LEU A 304 7.57 -0.66 -16.03
CA LEU A 304 7.34 0.51 -15.18
C LEU A 304 7.01 1.76 -16.02
N TYR A 305 7.70 1.96 -17.15
CA TYR A 305 7.35 3.04 -18.09
C TYR A 305 5.95 2.86 -18.68
N VAL A 306 5.54 1.65 -19.04
CA VAL A 306 4.18 1.39 -19.50
C VAL A 306 3.18 1.85 -18.44
N GLY A 307 3.40 1.51 -17.16
CA GLY A 307 2.57 1.98 -16.05
C GLY A 307 2.56 3.51 -15.94
N ILE A 308 3.71 4.16 -15.97
CA ILE A 308 3.83 5.63 -15.90
C ILE A 308 3.07 6.28 -17.07
N PHE A 309 3.22 5.78 -18.31
CA PHE A 309 2.51 6.32 -19.47
C PHE A 309 0.99 6.12 -19.39
N VAL A 310 0.52 4.97 -18.89
CA VAL A 310 -0.91 4.77 -18.63
C VAL A 310 -1.43 5.79 -17.64
N TYR A 311 -0.71 6.06 -16.55
CA TYR A 311 -1.12 7.06 -15.56
C TYR A 311 -1.05 8.50 -16.08
N ILE A 312 -0.11 8.84 -16.94
CA ILE A 312 -0.11 10.13 -17.68
C ILE A 312 -1.38 10.20 -18.53
N GLY A 313 -1.72 9.13 -19.25
CA GLY A 313 -2.96 9.05 -20.03
C GLY A 313 -4.20 9.18 -19.17
N VAL A 314 -4.23 8.59 -17.97
CA VAL A 314 -5.30 8.75 -16.97
C VAL A 314 -5.46 10.22 -16.57
N CYS A 315 -4.36 10.92 -16.27
CA CYS A 315 -4.43 12.35 -15.91
C CYS A 315 -4.93 13.23 -17.07
N VAL A 316 -4.50 12.94 -18.29
CA VAL A 316 -4.97 13.66 -19.48
C VAL A 316 -6.43 13.37 -19.75
N TYR A 317 -6.84 12.10 -19.69
CA TYR A 317 -8.25 11.69 -19.91
C TYR A 317 -9.19 12.24 -18.85
N ALA A 318 -8.72 12.29 -17.58
CA ALA A 318 -9.50 12.87 -16.48
C ALA A 318 -9.90 14.32 -16.72
N PHE A 319 -9.13 15.07 -17.51
CA PHE A 319 -9.45 16.44 -17.87
C PHE A 319 -10.71 16.59 -18.74
N PHE A 320 -11.04 15.55 -19.51
CA PHE A 320 -12.14 15.54 -20.48
C PHE A 320 -13.37 14.74 -20.00
N LEU A 321 -13.44 14.36 -18.72
CA LEU A 321 -14.57 13.59 -18.20
C LEU A 321 -15.85 14.44 -18.10
N GLU A 322 -16.92 13.95 -18.71
CA GLU A 322 -18.24 14.57 -18.68
C GLU A 322 -19.32 13.60 -18.17
N THR A 323 -19.13 12.30 -18.32
CA THR A 323 -20.16 11.30 -18.05
C THR A 323 -19.68 10.23 -17.07
N THR A 324 -20.62 9.52 -16.44
CA THR A 324 -20.34 8.34 -15.61
C THR A 324 -19.62 7.25 -16.40
N LEU A 325 -19.90 7.12 -17.72
CA LEU A 325 -19.21 6.17 -18.58
C LEU A 325 -17.73 6.51 -18.74
N ASP A 326 -17.40 7.79 -18.90
CA ASP A 326 -16.00 8.23 -18.97
C ASP A 326 -15.26 7.89 -17.69
N PHE A 327 -15.91 8.05 -16.54
CA PHE A 327 -15.33 7.68 -15.25
C PHE A 327 -15.12 6.15 -15.14
N TRP A 328 -16.01 5.33 -15.68
CA TRP A 328 -15.79 3.89 -15.79
C TRP A 328 -14.56 3.55 -16.63
N ILE A 329 -14.40 4.20 -17.79
CA ILE A 329 -13.23 4.00 -18.65
C ILE A 329 -11.95 4.41 -17.90
N LEU A 330 -11.95 5.57 -17.23
CA LEU A 330 -10.83 6.01 -16.41
C LEU A 330 -10.46 4.98 -15.33
N ALA A 331 -11.45 4.47 -14.59
CA ALA A 331 -11.27 3.47 -13.55
C ALA A 331 -10.66 2.17 -14.11
N MET A 332 -11.08 1.74 -15.30
CA MET A 332 -10.51 0.56 -15.96
C MET A 332 -9.06 0.81 -16.43
N LEU A 333 -8.72 2.00 -16.89
CA LEU A 333 -7.33 2.38 -17.19
C LEU A 333 -6.46 2.32 -15.93
N VAL A 334 -6.93 2.88 -14.81
CA VAL A 334 -6.25 2.78 -13.51
C VAL A 334 -6.08 1.33 -13.11
N ALA A 335 -7.14 0.52 -13.15
CA ALA A 335 -7.12 -0.90 -12.81
C ALA A 335 -6.07 -1.67 -13.64
N SER A 336 -5.92 -1.32 -14.92
CA SER A 336 -4.97 -1.99 -15.82
C SER A 336 -3.50 -1.84 -15.39
N SER A 337 -3.16 -0.85 -14.57
CA SER A 337 -1.76 -0.54 -14.25
C SER A 337 -1.44 -0.49 -12.76
N GLN A 338 -2.43 -0.21 -11.87
CA GLN A 338 -2.15 0.05 -10.45
C GLN A 338 -1.42 -1.11 -9.75
N GLY A 339 -1.85 -2.35 -9.97
CA GLY A 339 -1.22 -3.52 -9.36
C GLY A 339 0.15 -3.83 -9.97
N GLY A 340 0.26 -3.64 -11.29
CA GLY A 340 1.49 -3.90 -12.04
C GLY A 340 2.63 -2.97 -11.65
N ILE A 341 2.39 -1.66 -11.63
CA ILE A 341 3.42 -0.67 -11.29
C ILE A 341 3.91 -0.82 -9.84
N GLN A 342 3.00 -1.10 -8.89
CA GLN A 342 3.37 -1.33 -7.49
C GLN A 342 4.17 -2.62 -7.31
N ALA A 343 3.70 -3.73 -7.91
CA ALA A 343 4.36 -5.04 -7.83
C ALA A 343 5.76 -5.04 -8.43
N LEU A 344 5.92 -4.41 -9.60
CA LEU A 344 7.21 -4.32 -10.28
C LEU A 344 8.15 -3.32 -9.60
N SER A 345 7.64 -2.25 -8.99
CA SER A 345 8.47 -1.36 -8.18
C SER A 345 9.08 -2.09 -6.99
N ARG A 346 8.27 -2.93 -6.29
CA ARG A 346 8.74 -3.75 -5.17
C ARG A 346 9.81 -4.76 -5.62
N SER A 347 9.56 -5.49 -6.70
CA SER A 347 10.50 -6.50 -7.17
C SER A 347 11.78 -5.89 -7.75
N TYR A 348 11.68 -4.80 -8.50
CA TYR A 348 12.84 -4.09 -9.03
C TYR A 348 13.72 -3.55 -7.90
N TYR A 349 13.12 -2.97 -6.88
CA TYR A 349 13.84 -2.51 -5.70
C TYR A 349 14.56 -3.67 -4.98
N ALA A 350 13.87 -4.80 -4.81
CA ALA A 350 14.44 -5.99 -4.20
C ALA A 350 15.66 -6.54 -4.96
N GLN A 351 15.72 -6.35 -6.29
CA GLN A 351 16.86 -6.72 -7.12
C GLN A 351 18.04 -5.74 -7.01
N LEU A 352 17.79 -4.51 -6.57
CA LEU A 352 18.83 -3.47 -6.44
C LEU A 352 19.49 -3.47 -5.06
N VAL A 353 18.84 -4.00 -4.03
CA VAL A 353 19.32 -3.91 -2.64
C VAL A 353 20.18 -5.11 -2.27
N PRO A 354 21.21 -4.91 -1.41
CA PRO A 354 21.96 -6.03 -0.84
C PRO A 354 21.03 -6.94 -0.02
N LYS A 355 21.04 -8.23 -0.30
CA LYS A 355 20.12 -9.21 0.33
C LYS A 355 20.27 -9.26 1.85
N GLU A 356 21.48 -9.11 2.36
CA GLU A 356 21.81 -9.12 3.79
C GLU A 356 21.30 -7.88 4.53
N LYS A 357 21.04 -6.77 3.81
CA LYS A 357 20.54 -5.50 4.33
C LYS A 357 19.13 -5.18 3.85
N ALA A 358 18.39 -6.16 3.38
CA ALA A 358 17.09 -5.95 2.75
C ALA A 358 16.11 -5.22 3.66
N ASN A 359 16.08 -5.49 4.97
CA ASN A 359 15.14 -4.80 5.88
C ASN A 359 15.48 -3.33 6.07
N GLU A 360 16.78 -2.98 6.20
CA GLU A 360 17.22 -1.60 6.28
C GLU A 360 16.74 -0.81 5.05
N PHE A 361 16.98 -1.35 3.85
CA PHE A 361 16.61 -0.71 2.59
C PHE A 361 15.10 -0.69 2.37
N PHE A 362 14.35 -1.75 2.70
CA PHE A 362 12.90 -1.73 2.64
C PHE A 362 12.27 -0.80 3.69
N GLY A 363 12.96 -0.53 4.79
CA GLY A 363 12.62 0.57 5.69
C GLY A 363 12.59 1.92 4.95
N PHE A 364 13.62 2.23 4.17
CA PHE A 364 13.63 3.44 3.32
C PHE A 364 12.53 3.39 2.23
N TYR A 365 12.37 2.27 1.55
CA TYR A 365 11.33 2.10 0.52
C TYR A 365 9.93 2.45 1.03
N ASN A 366 9.59 1.94 2.21
CA ASN A 366 8.29 2.22 2.84
C ASN A 366 8.16 3.69 3.27
N ILE A 367 9.24 4.32 3.76
CA ILE A 367 9.25 5.74 4.09
C ILE A 367 8.99 6.58 2.84
N PHE A 368 9.78 6.36 1.78
CA PHE A 368 9.60 7.09 0.53
C PHE A 368 8.20 6.91 -0.05
N GLY A 369 7.66 5.69 -0.05
CA GLY A 369 6.29 5.42 -0.47
C GLY A 369 5.21 6.08 0.40
N LYS A 370 5.47 6.33 1.69
CA LYS A 370 4.52 6.99 2.59
C LYS A 370 4.59 8.51 2.52
N PHE A 371 5.79 9.09 2.48
CA PHE A 371 5.94 10.53 2.28
C PHE A 371 5.48 10.96 0.88
N ALA A 372 5.56 10.07 -0.10
CA ALA A 372 5.00 10.25 -1.42
C ALA A 372 3.47 10.52 -1.37
N SER A 373 2.75 9.99 -0.39
CA SER A 373 1.29 10.20 -0.26
C SER A 373 0.89 11.61 0.21
N VAL A 374 1.82 12.56 0.29
CA VAL A 374 1.58 13.94 0.77
C VAL A 374 1.62 14.94 -0.38
N MET A 375 2.57 14.80 -1.29
CA MET A 375 2.85 15.81 -2.32
C MET A 375 1.77 15.84 -3.40
N GLY A 376 1.31 14.68 -3.84
CA GLY A 376 0.28 14.57 -4.87
C GLY A 376 -1.07 15.15 -4.44
N PRO A 377 -1.66 14.78 -3.29
CA PRO A 377 -2.88 15.40 -2.81
C PRO A 377 -2.75 16.92 -2.59
N LEU A 378 -1.57 17.38 -2.11
CA LEU A 378 -1.30 18.81 -1.96
C LEU A 378 -1.28 19.52 -3.32
N LEU A 379 -0.58 18.99 -4.30
CA LEU A 379 -0.50 19.51 -5.66
C LEU A 379 -1.88 19.56 -6.32
N LEU A 380 -2.65 18.46 -6.20
CA LEU A 380 -4.02 18.38 -6.69
C LEU A 380 -4.90 19.43 -6.02
N GLY A 381 -4.89 19.52 -4.68
CA GLY A 381 -5.72 20.43 -3.91
C GLY A 381 -5.41 21.90 -4.20
N VAL A 382 -4.14 22.29 -4.20
CA VAL A 382 -3.71 23.66 -4.49
C VAL A 382 -4.10 24.06 -5.92
N THR A 383 -3.85 23.17 -6.90
CA THR A 383 -4.19 23.45 -8.30
C THR A 383 -5.71 23.56 -8.49
N ALA A 384 -6.49 22.65 -7.88
CA ALA A 384 -7.95 22.70 -7.93
C ALA A 384 -8.49 24.01 -7.30
N GLN A 385 -7.91 24.44 -6.17
CA GLN A 385 -8.30 25.68 -5.49
C GLN A 385 -7.97 26.93 -6.34
N LEU A 386 -6.80 26.99 -6.95
CA LEU A 386 -6.37 28.11 -7.77
C LEU A 386 -7.13 28.22 -9.09
N THR A 387 -7.52 27.10 -9.67
CA THR A 387 -8.21 27.04 -10.97
C THR A 387 -9.73 26.96 -10.87
N GLY A 388 -10.25 26.64 -9.68
CA GLY A 388 -11.68 26.38 -9.46
C GLY A 388 -12.17 25.05 -10.06
N SER A 389 -11.28 24.13 -10.44
CA SER A 389 -11.64 22.87 -11.09
C SER A 389 -10.76 21.71 -10.64
N SER A 390 -11.40 20.64 -10.16
CA SER A 390 -10.73 19.38 -9.79
C SER A 390 -10.02 18.70 -10.98
N ALA A 391 -10.48 18.94 -12.21
CA ALA A 391 -9.85 18.40 -13.43
C ALA A 391 -8.43 18.92 -13.62
N TYR A 392 -8.19 20.22 -13.42
CA TYR A 392 -6.83 20.79 -13.41
C TYR A 392 -5.97 20.23 -12.28
N GLY A 393 -6.60 19.95 -11.13
CA GLY A 393 -5.94 19.28 -10.00
C GLY A 393 -5.40 17.91 -10.39
N VAL A 394 -6.23 17.06 -11.01
CA VAL A 394 -5.80 15.72 -11.48
C VAL A 394 -4.76 15.86 -12.60
N PHE A 395 -4.94 16.78 -13.54
CA PHE A 395 -3.98 17.01 -14.62
C PHE A 395 -2.60 17.42 -14.11
N SER A 396 -2.53 18.20 -13.02
CA SER A 396 -1.25 18.63 -12.43
C SER A 396 -0.35 17.46 -12.00
N LEU A 397 -0.92 16.30 -11.69
CA LEU A 397 -0.18 15.10 -11.30
C LEU A 397 0.73 14.56 -12.42
N VAL A 398 0.49 14.94 -13.68
CA VAL A 398 1.38 14.62 -14.81
C VAL A 398 2.83 15.01 -14.51
N ILE A 399 3.05 16.11 -13.78
CA ILE A 399 4.38 16.59 -13.39
C ILE A 399 5.12 15.52 -12.57
N LEU A 400 4.44 14.86 -11.64
CA LEU A 400 5.04 13.82 -10.81
C LEU A 400 5.48 12.61 -11.65
N PHE A 401 4.67 12.20 -12.63
CA PHE A 401 5.00 11.10 -13.53
C PHE A 401 6.16 11.47 -14.48
N ILE A 402 6.20 12.69 -14.98
CA ILE A 402 7.32 13.16 -15.83
C ILE A 402 8.62 13.18 -15.03
N ILE A 403 8.63 13.76 -13.83
CA ILE A 403 9.82 13.80 -12.96
C ILE A 403 10.25 12.39 -12.60
N GLY A 404 9.33 11.56 -12.10
CA GLY A 404 9.60 10.17 -11.72
C GLY A 404 10.13 9.33 -12.89
N GLY A 405 9.52 9.46 -14.08
CA GLY A 405 9.97 8.80 -15.30
C GLY A 405 11.35 9.26 -15.75
N THR A 406 11.63 10.56 -15.70
CA THR A 406 12.95 11.12 -16.06
C THR A 406 14.04 10.61 -15.13
N ILE A 407 13.78 10.59 -13.80
CA ILE A 407 14.75 10.05 -12.84
C ILE A 407 14.92 8.53 -13.03
N LEU A 408 13.84 7.80 -13.31
CA LEU A 408 13.90 6.37 -13.60
C LEU A 408 14.79 6.07 -14.82
N TYR A 409 14.83 6.97 -15.81
CA TYR A 409 15.74 6.83 -16.95
C TYR A 409 17.20 6.79 -16.52
N LEU A 410 17.58 7.58 -15.52
CA LEU A 410 18.93 7.67 -14.99
C LEU A 410 19.34 6.48 -14.11
N VAL A 411 18.38 5.64 -13.68
CA VAL A 411 18.65 4.44 -12.89
C VAL A 411 19.33 3.40 -13.79
N PRO A 412 20.55 2.93 -13.47
CA PRO A 412 21.20 1.85 -14.20
C PRO A 412 20.37 0.56 -14.15
N LYS A 413 20.54 -0.30 -15.14
CA LYS A 413 19.92 -1.63 -15.11
C LYS A 413 20.53 -2.48 -14.00
N PRO A 414 19.75 -3.36 -13.35
CA PRO A 414 20.29 -4.36 -12.43
C PRO A 414 21.31 -5.27 -13.15
N GLU A 415 22.28 -5.78 -12.42
CA GLU A 415 23.29 -6.68 -12.98
C GLU A 415 22.66 -7.94 -13.59
N SER A 416 21.55 -8.42 -13.02
CA SER A 416 20.76 -9.53 -13.53
C SER A 416 20.15 -9.29 -14.92
N GLU A 417 19.87 -8.03 -15.31
CA GLU A 417 19.39 -7.66 -16.65
C GLU A 417 20.53 -7.45 -17.66
N LEU A 418 21.78 -7.28 -17.20
CA LEU A 418 22.94 -7.11 -18.06
C LEU A 418 23.54 -8.46 -18.49
N ALA A 419 23.23 -9.52 -17.75
CA ALA A 419 23.72 -10.88 -17.99
C ALA A 419 22.75 -11.75 -18.83
N ALA A 420 21.58 -11.24 -19.19
CA ALA A 420 20.56 -11.89 -20.00
C ALA A 420 20.50 -11.26 -21.41
#